data_38ff17ce7e33cb0f2d9ba28cadefba66
#
_entry.id   38ff17ce7e33cb0f2d9ba28cadefba66
#
_cell.length_a   1.000
_cell.length_b   1.000
_cell.length_c   1.000
_cell.angle_alpha   90.00
_cell.angle_beta   90.00
_cell.angle_gamma   90.00
#
_symmetry.space_group_name_H-M   'P 1'
#
loop_
_entity.id
_entity.type
_entity.pdbx_description
1 polymer ?
#
loop_
_entity_poly.entity_id
_entity_poly.type
_entity_poly.pdbx_seq_one_letter_code
_entity_poly.pdbx_strand_id
1 'polypeptide(L)'
;MVNGLLLWVDDEIELLKAHILFLEKKEYEVITVSNGMDAIEQCRLHSFDLILLDEMMPGLSGLETLQKIKEISPAVPIVMVTKSEEENIMDQAIGSKIADYLIKPVNPNQILLTLKKNIHRKEIMTEVTQSSYQQNFSDLSDKINKCKDYKDWINVYKQLVHWELELSSTDSSMTEMLKRQKEDANVGFAKFIKEN
;
A
#
# COMPACT_ATOMS: atom_id res chain seq x y z
N MET A 1 -12.86 -7.23 -15.78
CA MET A 1 -12.46 -6.14 -14.83
C MET A 1 -10.99 -5.89 -15.07
N VAL A 2 -10.55 -4.62 -15.10
CA VAL A 2 -9.12 -4.28 -15.26
C VAL A 2 -8.42 -4.55 -13.93
N ASN A 3 -7.29 -5.28 -13.96
CA ASN A 3 -6.52 -5.65 -12.76
C ASN A 3 -5.62 -4.51 -12.24
N GLY A 4 -5.53 -3.41 -12.98
CA GLY A 4 -4.81 -2.20 -12.58
C GLY A 4 -4.32 -1.40 -13.77
N LEU A 5 -4.08 -0.10 -13.54
CA LEU A 5 -3.49 0.84 -14.49
C LEU A 5 -2.01 1.00 -14.19
N LEU A 6 -1.17 0.68 -15.16
CA LEU A 6 0.28 0.71 -15.05
C LEU A 6 0.87 1.85 -15.88
N LEU A 7 1.94 2.46 -15.38
CA LEU A 7 2.83 3.29 -16.19
C LEU A 7 4.14 2.54 -16.43
N TRP A 8 4.56 2.41 -17.68
CA TRP A 8 5.86 1.85 -18.03
C TRP A 8 6.72 2.92 -18.70
N VAL A 9 7.81 3.25 -18.04
CA VAL A 9 8.76 4.29 -18.46
C VAL A 9 10.07 3.64 -18.87
N ASP A 10 10.42 3.70 -20.17
CA ASP A 10 11.62 3.06 -20.69
C ASP A 10 11.94 3.70 -22.07
N ASP A 11 13.16 4.16 -22.30
CA ASP A 11 13.53 4.80 -23.57
C ASP A 11 13.56 3.81 -24.74
N GLU A 12 13.69 2.51 -24.43
CA GLU A 12 13.60 1.42 -25.39
C GLU A 12 12.19 0.77 -25.44
N ILE A 13 11.13 1.49 -25.06
CA ILE A 13 9.75 0.95 -24.88
C ILE A 13 9.22 0.24 -26.13
N GLU A 14 9.64 0.64 -27.32
CA GLU A 14 9.27 -0.01 -28.58
C GLU A 14 9.72 -1.48 -28.65
N LEU A 15 10.80 -1.83 -27.95
CA LEU A 15 11.32 -3.21 -27.89
C LEU A 15 10.51 -4.08 -26.89
N LEU A 16 9.71 -3.45 -26.05
CA LEU A 16 8.95 -4.09 -24.97
C LEU A 16 7.51 -4.45 -25.35
N LYS A 17 7.11 -4.27 -26.61
CA LYS A 17 5.75 -4.52 -27.10
C LYS A 17 5.21 -5.91 -26.73
N ALA A 18 6.05 -6.93 -26.77
CA ALA A 18 5.65 -8.30 -26.42
C ALA A 18 5.29 -8.43 -24.93
N HIS A 19 5.99 -7.70 -24.06
CA HIS A 19 5.73 -7.66 -22.62
C HIS A 19 4.44 -6.89 -22.32
N ILE A 20 4.23 -5.75 -23.01
CA ILE A 20 3.01 -4.95 -22.90
C ILE A 20 1.80 -5.78 -23.29
N LEU A 21 1.83 -6.41 -24.47
CA LEU A 21 0.76 -7.31 -24.94
C LEU A 21 0.49 -8.47 -23.98
N PHE A 22 1.52 -8.98 -23.32
CA PHE A 22 1.36 -10.02 -22.31
C PHE A 22 0.61 -9.50 -21.09
N LEU A 23 0.92 -8.29 -20.62
CA LEU A 23 0.24 -7.67 -19.47
C LEU A 23 -1.21 -7.30 -19.80
N GLU A 24 -1.47 -6.77 -21.00
CA GLU A 24 -2.82 -6.47 -21.49
C GLU A 24 -3.69 -7.74 -21.56
N LYS A 25 -3.13 -8.87 -22.02
CA LYS A 25 -3.82 -10.18 -21.96
C LYS A 25 -4.08 -10.67 -20.54
N LYS A 26 -3.41 -10.10 -19.55
CA LYS A 26 -3.66 -10.34 -18.12
C LYS A 26 -4.54 -9.27 -17.49
N GLU A 27 -5.28 -8.52 -18.33
CA GLU A 27 -6.25 -7.50 -17.92
C GLU A 27 -5.62 -6.31 -17.17
N TYR A 28 -4.34 -6.00 -17.40
CA TYR A 28 -3.74 -4.74 -16.99
C TYR A 28 -3.84 -3.72 -18.12
N GLU A 29 -4.15 -2.47 -17.79
CA GLU A 29 -4.02 -1.36 -18.72
C GLU A 29 -2.61 -0.76 -18.58
N VAL A 30 -1.90 -0.54 -19.70
CA VAL A 30 -0.50 -0.09 -19.68
C VAL A 30 -0.37 1.21 -20.47
N ILE A 31 -0.06 2.31 -19.79
CA ILE A 31 0.37 3.56 -20.42
C ILE A 31 1.89 3.51 -20.51
N THR A 32 2.43 3.90 -21.66
CA THR A 32 3.88 3.85 -21.93
C THR A 32 4.42 5.23 -22.27
N VAL A 33 5.58 5.56 -21.75
CA VAL A 33 6.33 6.77 -22.09
C VAL A 33 7.82 6.46 -22.18
N SER A 34 8.57 7.25 -22.93
CA SER A 34 9.98 7.00 -23.24
C SER A 34 10.97 7.85 -22.45
N ASN A 35 10.51 8.67 -21.52
CA ASN A 35 11.38 9.54 -20.72
C ASN A 35 10.72 9.96 -19.40
N GLY A 36 11.53 10.46 -18.47
CA GLY A 36 11.11 10.84 -17.14
C GLY A 36 10.18 12.06 -17.08
N MET A 37 10.30 13.01 -18.00
CA MET A 37 9.44 14.21 -18.01
C MET A 37 8.00 13.84 -18.35
N ASP A 38 7.81 13.03 -19.38
CA ASP A 38 6.48 12.53 -19.76
C ASP A 38 5.88 11.65 -18.65
N ALA A 39 6.72 10.85 -17.97
CA ALA A 39 6.27 10.06 -16.81
C ALA A 39 5.70 10.93 -15.69
N ILE A 40 6.39 12.02 -15.35
CA ILE A 40 5.93 12.99 -14.34
C ILE A 40 4.60 13.62 -14.77
N GLU A 41 4.45 13.97 -16.04
CA GLU A 41 3.20 14.54 -16.57
C GLU A 41 2.06 13.52 -16.49
N GLN A 42 2.29 12.27 -16.89
CA GLN A 42 1.29 11.21 -16.77
C GLN A 42 0.85 11.00 -15.31
N CYS A 43 1.76 11.08 -14.35
CA CYS A 43 1.42 10.97 -12.92
C CYS A 43 0.58 12.15 -12.38
N ARG A 44 0.54 13.29 -13.08
CA ARG A 44 -0.37 14.40 -12.76
C ARG A 44 -1.77 14.19 -13.32
N LEU A 45 -1.87 13.46 -14.43
CA LEU A 45 -3.13 13.23 -15.15
C LEU A 45 -3.86 11.97 -14.69
N HIS A 46 -3.12 10.97 -14.24
CA HIS A 46 -3.64 9.65 -13.90
C HIS A 46 -3.16 9.17 -12.53
N SER A 47 -4.00 8.36 -11.88
CA SER A 47 -3.61 7.62 -10.67
C SER A 47 -3.22 6.20 -11.07
N PHE A 48 -1.95 5.88 -11.00
CA PHE A 48 -1.42 4.56 -11.34
C PHE A 48 -1.42 3.62 -10.13
N ASP A 49 -1.69 2.34 -10.38
CA ASP A 49 -1.58 1.28 -9.38
C ASP A 49 -0.13 0.85 -9.17
N LEU A 50 0.72 0.94 -10.21
CA LEU A 50 2.16 0.69 -10.14
C LEU A 50 2.87 1.34 -11.33
N ILE A 51 4.12 1.74 -11.11
CA ILE A 51 5.02 2.29 -12.13
C ILE A 51 6.22 1.36 -12.30
N LEU A 52 6.48 0.93 -13.55
CA LEU A 52 7.74 0.31 -13.97
C LEU A 52 8.63 1.42 -14.54
N LEU A 53 9.80 1.63 -13.96
CA LEU A 53 10.66 2.77 -14.26
C LEU A 53 12.07 2.30 -14.60
N ASP A 54 12.49 2.52 -15.84
CA ASP A 54 13.88 2.30 -16.23
C ASP A 54 14.81 3.28 -15.53
N GLU A 55 15.96 2.78 -15.11
CA GLU A 55 16.97 3.60 -14.44
C GLU A 55 17.74 4.47 -15.41
N MET A 56 18.12 3.92 -16.56
CA MET A 56 19.03 4.56 -17.52
C MET A 56 18.25 5.15 -18.69
N MET A 57 17.80 6.39 -18.55
CA MET A 57 17.10 7.11 -19.60
C MET A 57 17.80 8.43 -19.95
N PRO A 58 17.72 8.90 -21.21
CA PRO A 58 18.22 10.23 -21.59
C PRO A 58 17.44 11.35 -20.86
N GLY A 59 18.16 12.37 -20.45
CA GLY A 59 17.62 13.52 -19.73
C GLY A 59 17.52 13.27 -18.23
N LEU A 60 16.33 13.07 -17.69
CA LEU A 60 16.15 12.68 -16.29
C LEU A 60 16.41 11.19 -16.12
N SER A 61 17.33 10.84 -15.23
CA SER A 61 17.54 9.45 -14.81
C SER A 61 16.30 8.87 -14.12
N GLY A 62 16.23 7.53 -14.02
CA GLY A 62 15.17 6.87 -13.29
C GLY A 62 15.08 7.31 -11.82
N LEU A 63 16.22 7.50 -11.14
CA LEU A 63 16.25 7.96 -9.74
C LEU A 63 15.74 9.40 -9.57
N GLU A 64 16.10 10.32 -10.45
CA GLU A 64 15.60 11.69 -10.43
C GLU A 64 14.09 11.73 -10.73
N THR A 65 13.65 10.90 -11.68
CA THR A 65 12.24 10.73 -12.03
C THR A 65 11.44 10.16 -10.86
N LEU A 66 11.96 9.13 -10.19
CA LEU A 66 11.40 8.53 -8.97
C LEU A 66 11.13 9.59 -7.90
N GLN A 67 12.13 10.43 -7.58
CA GLN A 67 12.00 11.47 -6.56
C GLN A 67 10.85 12.42 -6.89
N LYS A 68 10.78 12.91 -8.13
CA LYS A 68 9.73 13.83 -8.58
C LYS A 68 8.35 13.17 -8.60
N ILE A 69 8.24 11.91 -9.00
CA ILE A 69 6.97 11.17 -8.95
C ILE A 69 6.52 10.98 -7.49
N LYS A 70 7.44 10.70 -6.56
CA LYS A 70 7.09 10.54 -5.15
C LYS A 70 6.64 11.84 -4.46
N GLU A 71 7.01 12.99 -4.98
CA GLU A 71 6.47 14.29 -4.52
C GLU A 71 4.99 14.47 -4.94
N ILE A 72 4.62 13.95 -6.12
CA ILE A 72 3.25 14.05 -6.69
C ILE A 72 2.35 12.93 -6.16
N SER A 73 2.88 11.72 -6.17
CA SER A 73 2.16 10.47 -5.84
C SER A 73 2.96 9.63 -4.84
N PRO A 74 3.05 10.04 -3.57
CA PRO A 74 3.92 9.38 -2.57
C PRO A 74 3.57 7.91 -2.31
N ALA A 75 2.31 7.53 -2.50
CA ALA A 75 1.81 6.19 -2.21
C ALA A 75 1.94 5.20 -3.37
N VAL A 76 2.19 5.67 -4.62
CA VAL A 76 2.28 4.77 -5.77
C VAL A 76 3.51 3.86 -5.65
N PRO A 77 3.37 2.53 -5.79
CA PRO A 77 4.51 1.64 -5.81
C PRO A 77 5.30 1.84 -7.12
N ILE A 78 6.61 2.03 -6.98
CA ILE A 78 7.54 2.16 -8.12
C ILE A 78 8.50 0.99 -8.10
N VAL A 79 8.59 0.28 -9.21
CA VAL A 79 9.53 -0.82 -9.44
C VAL A 79 10.59 -0.33 -10.41
N MET A 80 11.83 -0.30 -9.96
CA MET A 80 12.95 0.04 -10.83
C MET A 80 13.29 -1.12 -11.76
N VAL A 81 13.56 -0.81 -13.02
CA VAL A 81 14.04 -1.78 -14.02
C VAL A 81 15.44 -1.35 -14.43
N THR A 82 16.44 -2.19 -14.23
CA THR A 82 17.85 -1.80 -14.40
C THR A 82 18.68 -2.85 -15.13
N LYS A 83 19.73 -2.43 -15.82
CA LYS A 83 20.73 -3.32 -16.45
C LYS A 83 21.89 -3.67 -15.48
N SER A 84 21.95 -3.05 -14.31
CA SER A 84 23.06 -3.18 -13.36
C SER A 84 22.64 -3.82 -12.04
N GLU A 85 23.50 -4.70 -11.52
CA GLU A 85 23.41 -5.28 -10.15
C GLU A 85 24.26 -4.47 -9.16
N GLU A 86 24.69 -3.24 -9.49
CA GLU A 86 25.57 -2.47 -8.63
C GLU A 86 24.89 -2.08 -7.32
N GLU A 87 25.50 -2.48 -6.20
CA GLU A 87 25.02 -2.21 -4.83
C GLU A 87 24.73 -0.72 -4.56
N ASN A 88 25.53 0.19 -5.15
CA ASN A 88 25.36 1.63 -4.97
C ASN A 88 24.01 2.18 -5.50
N ILE A 89 23.51 1.60 -6.59
CA ILE A 89 22.21 1.97 -7.17
C ILE A 89 21.08 1.42 -6.32
N MET A 90 21.24 0.19 -5.81
CA MET A 90 20.31 -0.41 -4.85
C MET A 90 20.21 0.40 -3.57
N ASP A 91 21.33 0.81 -2.97
CA ASP A 91 21.34 1.60 -1.74
C ASP A 91 20.68 2.97 -1.90
N GLN A 92 20.90 3.66 -3.02
CA GLN A 92 20.23 4.91 -3.35
C GLN A 92 18.73 4.71 -3.61
N ALA A 93 18.36 3.61 -4.29
CA ALA A 93 16.97 3.26 -4.57
C ALA A 93 16.21 2.85 -3.30
N ILE A 94 16.84 2.09 -2.39
CA ILE A 94 16.30 1.73 -1.08
C ILE A 94 16.05 2.98 -0.23
N GLY A 95 16.99 3.92 -0.22
CA GLY A 95 16.80 5.25 0.41
C GLY A 95 15.69 6.07 -0.22
N SER A 96 15.37 5.84 -1.49
CA SER A 96 14.35 6.54 -2.29
C SER A 96 12.95 5.89 -2.23
N LYS A 97 12.74 4.88 -1.39
CA LYS A 97 11.42 4.22 -1.18
C LYS A 97 10.85 3.53 -2.42
N ILE A 98 11.65 2.77 -3.15
CA ILE A 98 11.15 1.87 -4.20
C ILE A 98 10.37 0.70 -3.58
N ALA A 99 9.43 0.16 -4.36
CA ALA A 99 8.64 -1.01 -3.93
C ALA A 99 9.38 -2.34 -4.22
N ASP A 100 10.08 -2.39 -5.37
CA ASP A 100 10.85 -3.56 -5.83
C ASP A 100 11.82 -3.15 -6.95
N TYR A 101 12.65 -4.07 -7.41
CA TYR A 101 13.49 -3.88 -8.59
C TYR A 101 13.51 -5.13 -9.48
N LEU A 102 13.75 -4.93 -10.78
CA LEU A 102 13.87 -5.98 -11.79
C LEU A 102 15.15 -5.76 -12.61
N ILE A 103 15.88 -6.82 -12.87
CA ILE A 103 17.13 -6.77 -13.64
C ILE A 103 16.85 -7.17 -15.08
N LYS A 104 17.28 -6.35 -16.04
CA LYS A 104 17.17 -6.65 -17.48
C LYS A 104 18.17 -7.76 -17.86
N PRO A 105 17.77 -8.74 -18.70
CA PRO A 105 16.52 -8.84 -19.44
C PRO A 105 15.36 -9.34 -18.55
N VAL A 106 14.25 -8.63 -18.58
CA VAL A 106 13.11 -8.91 -17.70
C VAL A 106 12.21 -9.98 -18.34
N ASN A 107 11.88 -11.02 -17.56
CA ASN A 107 10.91 -12.01 -17.98
C ASN A 107 9.47 -11.52 -17.72
N PRO A 108 8.52 -11.64 -18.66
CA PRO A 108 7.13 -11.23 -18.47
C PRO A 108 6.46 -11.81 -17.21
N ASN A 109 6.80 -13.06 -16.84
CA ASN A 109 6.27 -13.68 -15.62
C ASN A 109 6.84 -13.06 -14.34
N GLN A 110 8.10 -12.59 -14.35
CA GLN A 110 8.67 -11.86 -13.23
C GLN A 110 7.95 -10.54 -13.03
N ILE A 111 7.68 -9.79 -14.12
CA ILE A 111 6.89 -8.57 -14.06
C ILE A 111 5.53 -8.87 -13.45
N LEU A 112 4.80 -9.86 -13.97
CA LEU A 112 3.48 -10.21 -13.45
C LEU A 112 3.49 -10.58 -11.97
N LEU A 113 4.51 -11.31 -11.51
CA LEU A 113 4.67 -11.65 -10.09
C LEU A 113 4.90 -10.41 -9.23
N THR A 114 5.77 -9.51 -9.69
CA THR A 114 6.06 -8.23 -9.02
C THR A 114 4.82 -7.33 -8.98
N LEU A 115 4.03 -7.28 -10.06
CA LEU A 115 2.76 -6.54 -10.08
C LEU A 115 1.79 -7.08 -9.03
N LYS A 116 1.55 -8.39 -9.02
CA LYS A 116 0.66 -9.03 -8.03
C LYS A 116 1.11 -8.77 -6.60
N LYS A 117 2.40 -8.90 -6.32
CA LYS A 117 2.98 -8.64 -4.99
C LYS A 117 2.75 -7.20 -4.53
N ASN A 118 2.85 -6.22 -5.41
CA ASN A 118 2.86 -4.81 -5.05
C ASN A 118 1.48 -4.13 -5.17
N ILE A 119 0.66 -4.52 -6.15
CA ILE A 119 -0.70 -3.98 -6.34
C ILE A 119 -1.65 -4.56 -5.28
N HIS A 120 -1.67 -5.89 -5.13
CA HIS A 120 -2.55 -6.55 -4.15
C HIS A 120 -2.02 -6.53 -2.71
N ARG A 121 -0.82 -5.99 -2.48
CA ARG A 121 -0.26 -5.85 -1.13
C ARG A 121 -1.16 -5.00 -0.22
N LYS A 122 -1.80 -3.97 -0.75
CA LYS A 122 -2.76 -3.16 0.00
C LYS A 122 -4.00 -3.97 0.36
N GLU A 123 -4.55 -4.75 -0.57
CA GLU A 123 -5.74 -5.59 -0.33
C GLU A 123 -5.44 -6.67 0.70
N ILE A 124 -4.33 -7.41 0.53
CA ILE A 124 -3.90 -8.45 1.47
C ILE A 124 -3.60 -7.87 2.85
N MET A 125 -2.88 -6.74 2.93
CA MET A 125 -2.63 -6.05 4.19
C MET A 125 -3.92 -5.52 4.81
N THR A 126 -4.85 -5.01 4.01
CA THR A 126 -6.15 -4.55 4.50
C THR A 126 -6.99 -5.71 5.00
N GLU A 127 -7.07 -6.82 4.28
CA GLU A 127 -7.82 -8.02 4.71
C GLU A 127 -7.24 -8.66 5.97
N VAL A 128 -5.92 -8.82 6.05
CA VAL A 128 -5.24 -9.34 7.24
C VAL A 128 -5.42 -8.39 8.43
N THR A 129 -5.28 -7.09 8.20
CA THR A 129 -5.48 -6.08 9.23
C THR A 129 -6.94 -6.03 9.67
N GLN A 130 -7.91 -6.02 8.74
CA GLN A 130 -9.34 -6.07 9.08
C GLN A 130 -9.71 -7.33 9.85
N SER A 131 -9.25 -8.50 9.42
CA SER A 131 -9.50 -9.76 10.12
C SER A 131 -8.90 -9.75 11.53
N SER A 132 -7.68 -9.23 11.69
CA SER A 132 -7.03 -9.09 12.99
C SER A 132 -7.79 -8.11 13.91
N TYR A 133 -8.24 -6.97 13.39
CA TYR A 133 -9.02 -6.03 14.20
C TYR A 133 -10.43 -6.57 14.52
N GLN A 134 -11.08 -7.26 13.59
CA GLN A 134 -12.37 -7.91 13.85
C GLN A 134 -12.27 -8.92 15.00
N GLN A 135 -11.22 -9.74 15.03
CA GLN A 135 -10.96 -10.66 16.14
C GLN A 135 -10.71 -9.90 17.43
N ASN A 136 -9.87 -8.87 17.39
CA ASN A 136 -9.56 -8.04 18.55
C ASN A 136 -10.78 -7.31 19.09
N PHE A 137 -11.70 -6.82 18.24
CA PHE A 137 -12.95 -6.21 18.65
C PHE A 137 -13.91 -7.24 19.27
N SER A 138 -13.96 -8.47 18.73
CA SER A 138 -14.73 -9.57 19.33
C SER A 138 -14.20 -9.90 20.74
N ASP A 139 -12.88 -10.03 20.88
CA ASP A 139 -12.22 -10.31 22.17
C ASP A 139 -12.46 -9.17 23.18
N LEU A 140 -12.52 -7.93 22.73
CA LEU A 140 -12.83 -6.79 23.59
C LEU A 140 -14.29 -6.77 24.03
N SER A 141 -15.24 -7.07 23.14
CA SER A 141 -16.64 -7.24 23.51
C SER A 141 -16.82 -8.30 24.61
N ASP A 142 -16.10 -9.42 24.50
CA ASP A 142 -16.09 -10.46 25.52
C ASP A 142 -15.49 -9.98 26.85
N LYS A 143 -14.44 -9.15 26.80
CA LYS A 143 -13.86 -8.55 28.02
C LYS A 143 -14.83 -7.58 28.68
N ILE A 144 -15.48 -6.70 27.91
CA ILE A 144 -16.49 -5.75 28.42
C ILE A 144 -17.57 -6.50 29.20
N ASN A 145 -18.09 -7.60 28.62
CA ASN A 145 -19.14 -8.41 29.26
C ASN A 145 -18.68 -9.18 30.51
N LYS A 146 -17.36 -9.35 30.70
CA LYS A 146 -16.76 -10.10 31.80
C LYS A 146 -16.15 -9.20 32.87
N CYS A 147 -16.16 -7.87 32.73
CA CYS A 147 -15.61 -6.94 33.72
C CYS A 147 -16.32 -7.08 35.08
N LYS A 148 -15.52 -7.32 36.13
CA LYS A 148 -16.03 -7.52 37.50
C LYS A 148 -15.57 -6.46 38.48
N ASP A 149 -14.51 -5.76 38.18
CA ASP A 149 -13.90 -4.75 39.03
C ASP A 149 -13.39 -3.54 38.24
N TYR A 150 -13.00 -2.46 38.97
CA TYR A 150 -12.45 -1.25 38.36
C TYR A 150 -11.16 -1.50 37.55
N LYS A 151 -10.36 -2.51 37.90
CA LYS A 151 -9.12 -2.82 37.20
C LYS A 151 -9.38 -3.38 35.81
N ASP A 152 -10.42 -4.20 35.69
CA ASP A 152 -10.88 -4.74 34.40
C ASP A 152 -11.31 -3.58 33.47
N TRP A 153 -12.12 -2.64 33.98
CA TRP A 153 -12.57 -1.46 33.24
C TRP A 153 -11.43 -0.56 32.81
N ILE A 154 -10.44 -0.31 33.66
CA ILE A 154 -9.25 0.45 33.30
C ILE A 154 -8.50 -0.21 32.14
N ASN A 155 -8.39 -1.53 32.12
CA ASN A 155 -7.72 -2.25 31.04
C ASN A 155 -8.51 -2.15 29.72
N VAL A 156 -9.81 -2.24 29.75
CA VAL A 156 -10.70 -2.02 28.59
C VAL A 156 -10.48 -0.63 28.01
N TYR A 157 -10.55 0.43 28.84
CA TYR A 157 -10.36 1.79 28.37
C TYR A 157 -8.96 2.08 27.85
N LYS A 158 -7.90 1.52 28.44
CA LYS A 158 -6.54 1.62 27.92
C LYS A 158 -6.44 1.05 26.51
N GLN A 159 -7.08 -0.09 26.26
CA GLN A 159 -7.08 -0.74 24.95
C GLN A 159 -7.86 0.07 23.92
N LEU A 160 -9.02 0.65 24.29
CA LEU A 160 -9.81 1.53 23.43
C LEU A 160 -9.03 2.80 23.02
N VAL A 161 -8.33 3.43 23.97
CA VAL A 161 -7.50 4.62 23.71
C VAL A 161 -6.32 4.27 22.79
N HIS A 162 -5.67 3.14 23.03
CA HIS A 162 -4.57 2.67 22.18
C HIS A 162 -5.04 2.52 20.72
N TRP A 163 -6.16 1.85 20.49
CA TRP A 163 -6.72 1.69 19.15
C TRP A 163 -7.20 3.01 18.52
N GLU A 164 -7.70 3.95 19.30
CA GLU A 164 -8.07 5.27 18.79
C GLU A 164 -6.87 6.01 18.20
N LEU A 165 -5.71 5.90 18.83
CA LEU A 165 -4.46 6.48 18.33
C LEU A 165 -3.96 5.76 17.06
N GLU A 166 -4.07 4.43 17.00
CA GLU A 166 -3.64 3.64 15.85
C GLU A 166 -4.56 3.82 14.63
N LEU A 167 -5.89 3.87 14.85
CA LEU A 167 -6.89 3.91 13.79
C LEU A 167 -7.25 5.33 13.33
N SER A 168 -6.70 6.37 13.95
CA SER A 168 -7.02 7.77 13.62
C SER A 168 -6.70 8.17 12.16
N SER A 169 -5.95 7.33 11.41
CA SER A 169 -5.56 7.56 10.01
C SER A 169 -6.07 6.47 9.04
N THR A 170 -6.91 5.55 9.50
CA THR A 170 -7.33 4.37 8.74
C THR A 170 -8.82 4.39 8.36
N ASP A 171 -9.25 3.37 7.65
CA ASP A 171 -10.55 3.13 7.04
C ASP A 171 -11.75 3.53 7.94
N SER A 172 -12.75 4.18 7.35
CA SER A 172 -13.99 4.63 8.02
C SER A 172 -14.77 3.49 8.70
N SER A 173 -14.68 2.27 8.18
CA SER A 173 -15.33 1.07 8.71
C SER A 173 -14.77 0.68 10.09
N MET A 174 -13.44 0.69 10.26
CA MET A 174 -12.80 0.39 11.55
C MET A 174 -13.07 1.45 12.60
N THR A 175 -13.12 2.72 12.18
CA THR A 175 -13.46 3.84 13.05
C THR A 175 -14.87 3.71 13.61
N GLU A 176 -15.84 3.26 12.80
CA GLU A 176 -17.22 3.03 13.23
C GLU A 176 -17.32 1.84 14.20
N MET A 177 -16.57 0.76 13.95
CA MET A 177 -16.48 -0.37 14.89
C MET A 177 -15.89 0.04 16.23
N LEU A 178 -14.84 0.85 16.23
CA LEU A 178 -14.23 1.38 17.46
C LEU A 178 -15.21 2.26 18.25
N LYS A 179 -15.95 3.12 17.56
CA LYS A 179 -17.01 3.95 18.16
C LYS A 179 -18.06 3.11 18.87
N ARG A 180 -18.54 2.06 18.23
CA ARG A 180 -19.49 1.11 18.81
C ARG A 180 -18.93 0.44 20.07
N GLN A 181 -17.67 -0.02 20.05
CA GLN A 181 -17.02 -0.60 21.23
C GLN A 181 -16.91 0.39 22.41
N LYS A 182 -16.67 1.65 22.12
CA LYS A 182 -16.67 2.72 23.14
C LYS A 182 -18.05 2.92 23.76
N GLU A 183 -19.10 2.90 22.95
CA GLU A 183 -20.49 3.01 23.43
C GLU A 183 -20.85 1.82 24.32
N ASP A 184 -20.51 0.59 23.90
CA ASP A 184 -20.75 -0.63 24.69
C ASP A 184 -19.99 -0.59 26.04
N ALA A 185 -18.74 -0.15 26.03
CA ALA A 185 -17.93 0.02 27.24
C ALA A 185 -18.52 1.07 28.20
N ASN A 186 -18.98 2.20 27.67
CA ASN A 186 -19.60 3.25 28.48
C ASN A 186 -20.92 2.77 29.13
N VAL A 187 -21.75 2.06 28.38
CA VAL A 187 -23.01 1.48 28.90
C VAL A 187 -22.73 0.43 29.97
N GLY A 188 -21.77 -0.48 29.71
CA GLY A 188 -21.37 -1.50 30.65
C GLY A 188 -20.79 -0.93 31.96
N PHE A 189 -19.92 0.07 31.85
CA PHE A 189 -19.32 0.74 33.02
C PHE A 189 -20.37 1.52 33.84
N ALA A 190 -21.29 2.22 33.18
CA ALA A 190 -22.37 2.93 33.86
C ALA A 190 -23.29 1.97 34.63
N LYS A 191 -23.54 0.77 34.10
CA LYS A 191 -24.25 -0.30 34.79
C LYS A 191 -23.48 -0.82 36.00
N PHE A 192 -22.18 -1.10 35.82
CA PHE A 192 -21.28 -1.55 36.89
C PHE A 192 -21.27 -0.58 38.08
N ILE A 193 -21.17 0.75 37.84
CA ILE A 193 -21.20 1.76 38.89
C ILE A 193 -22.53 1.80 39.66
N LYS A 194 -23.66 1.49 39.00
CA LYS A 194 -24.98 1.50 39.66
C LYS A 194 -25.24 0.26 40.52
N GLU A 195 -24.53 -0.81 40.23
CA GLU A 195 -24.72 -2.12 40.93
C GLU A 195 -23.71 -2.33 42.06
N ASN A 196 -22.67 -1.50 42.18
CA ASN A 196 -21.61 -1.52 43.19
C ASN A 196 -21.42 -0.17 43.88
#